data_8b32a59fb9b229c0940b9a5c47328e61
#
_entry.id   8b32a59fb9b229c0940b9a5c47328e61
#
_cell.length_a   1.000
_cell.length_b   1.000
_cell.length_c   1.000
_cell.angle_alpha   90.00
_cell.angle_beta   90.00
_cell.angle_gamma   90.00
#
_symmetry.space_group_name_H-M   'P 1'
#
loop_
_entity.id
_entity.type
_entity.pdbx_description
1 polymer ?
#
loop_
_entity_poly.entity_id
_entity_poly.type
_entity_poly.pdbx_seq_one_letter_code
_entity_poly.pdbx_strand_id
1 'polypeptide(L)'
;MTTIVLIRHGETDWNIVGRYQGQADPPLNANGIKQAQILSKELQQSSIDLIYTSPLIRTKKTAEIISNQLNIQLIDEARLMEIHQGDWQTRLRSEIEDLYPELFAAWEKTPWEVSPPGGENLQQVQFRVNNAVDDIVKREPGKKIGLVTHRIPIALIKVRYQEMDQDIVRTIHLPNAYWEEIEITQNS
;
A
#
# COMPACT_ATOMS: atom_id res chain seq x y z
N MET A 1 -3.02 12.20 19.55
CA MET A 1 -2.11 11.21 18.93
C MET A 1 -2.97 10.06 18.42
N THR A 2 -2.79 9.62 17.19
CA THR A 2 -3.52 8.52 16.54
C THR A 2 -2.48 7.49 16.10
N THR A 3 -2.73 6.21 16.36
CA THR A 3 -1.84 5.13 15.93
C THR A 3 -2.34 4.57 14.61
N ILE A 4 -1.47 4.48 13.61
CA ILE A 4 -1.75 3.85 12.33
C ILE A 4 -1.03 2.51 12.26
N VAL A 5 -1.77 1.45 11.93
CA VAL A 5 -1.22 0.12 11.62
C VAL A 5 -1.18 0.01 10.10
N LEU A 6 0.01 0.17 9.52
CA LEU A 6 0.25 0.01 8.09
C LEU A 6 0.27 -1.46 7.74
N ILE A 7 -0.52 -1.88 6.75
CA ILE A 7 -0.64 -3.28 6.35
C ILE A 7 -0.54 -3.38 4.83
N ARG A 8 0.40 -4.18 4.33
CA ARG A 8 0.45 -4.54 2.92
C ARG A 8 -0.45 -5.74 2.65
N HIS A 9 -1.14 -5.74 1.49
CA HIS A 9 -1.97 -6.87 1.06
C HIS A 9 -1.19 -8.20 1.00
N GLY A 10 -1.90 -9.32 1.10
CA GLY A 10 -1.37 -10.67 0.90
C GLY A 10 -0.89 -10.92 -0.53
N GLU A 11 -0.25 -12.06 -0.77
CA GLU A 11 0.36 -12.42 -2.04
C GLU A 11 -0.68 -12.63 -3.16
N THR A 12 -0.32 -12.18 -4.38
CA THR A 12 -1.01 -12.50 -5.63
C THR A 12 -0.08 -13.31 -6.51
N ASP A 13 -0.61 -14.03 -7.52
CA ASP A 13 0.25 -14.73 -8.49
C ASP A 13 1.18 -13.78 -9.25
N TRP A 14 0.76 -12.53 -9.42
CA TRP A 14 1.58 -11.50 -10.07
C TRP A 14 2.77 -11.05 -9.22
N ASN A 15 2.69 -11.16 -7.89
CA ASN A 15 3.86 -10.95 -7.04
C ASN A 15 4.95 -12.01 -7.28
N ILE A 16 4.54 -13.27 -7.50
CA ILE A 16 5.48 -14.38 -7.71
C ILE A 16 6.26 -14.19 -9.00
N VAL A 17 5.57 -13.83 -10.09
CA VAL A 17 6.18 -13.72 -11.42
C VAL A 17 6.77 -12.35 -11.72
N GLY A 18 6.71 -11.39 -10.76
CA GLY A 18 7.23 -10.04 -10.97
C GLY A 18 6.44 -9.21 -12.00
N ARG A 19 5.13 -9.46 -12.12
CA ARG A 19 4.26 -8.71 -13.02
C ARG A 19 3.79 -7.43 -12.33
N TYR A 20 3.90 -6.31 -13.04
CA TYR A 20 3.51 -5.00 -12.54
C TYR A 20 1.99 -4.90 -12.40
N GLN A 21 1.52 -4.68 -11.17
CA GLN A 21 0.09 -4.69 -10.87
C GLN A 21 -0.53 -3.29 -11.03
N GLY A 22 0.07 -2.30 -10.38
CA GLY A 22 -0.53 -0.97 -10.32
C GLY A 22 -1.97 -1.05 -9.82
N GLN A 23 -2.90 -0.47 -10.56
CA GLN A 23 -4.35 -0.52 -10.32
C GLN A 23 -5.07 -1.62 -11.12
N ALA A 24 -4.35 -2.43 -11.91
CA ALA A 24 -4.88 -3.71 -12.37
C ALA A 24 -5.18 -4.59 -11.14
N ASP A 25 -6.23 -5.38 -11.20
CA ASP A 25 -6.88 -5.92 -10.01
C ASP A 25 -6.85 -7.46 -9.89
N PRO A 26 -5.64 -8.09 -9.84
CA PRO A 26 -5.52 -9.52 -9.60
C PRO A 26 -5.92 -9.85 -8.15
N PRO A 27 -6.60 -11.01 -7.93
CA PRO A 27 -6.97 -11.45 -6.59
C PRO A 27 -5.77 -11.97 -5.80
N LEU A 28 -5.95 -12.17 -4.49
CA LEU A 28 -5.03 -12.95 -3.68
C LEU A 28 -4.98 -14.39 -4.20
N ASN A 29 -3.78 -14.98 -4.17
CA ASN A 29 -3.64 -16.41 -4.35
C ASN A 29 -3.89 -17.17 -3.03
N ALA A 30 -3.80 -18.50 -3.05
CA ALA A 30 -4.03 -19.33 -1.87
C ALA A 30 -3.06 -19.01 -0.72
N ASN A 31 -1.82 -18.64 -1.04
CA ASN A 31 -0.82 -18.23 -0.05
C ASN A 31 -1.16 -16.86 0.55
N GLY A 32 -1.57 -15.89 -0.26
CA GLY A 32 -1.99 -14.57 0.20
C GLY A 32 -3.20 -14.62 1.15
N ILE A 33 -4.14 -15.54 0.90
CA ILE A 33 -5.27 -15.79 1.82
C ILE A 33 -4.75 -16.32 3.16
N LYS A 34 -3.82 -17.30 3.14
CA LYS A 34 -3.21 -17.83 4.37
C LYS A 34 -2.42 -16.77 5.12
N GLN A 35 -1.66 -15.94 4.40
CA GLN A 35 -0.93 -14.81 5.00
C GLN A 35 -1.88 -13.86 5.72
N ALA A 36 -2.99 -13.47 5.09
CA ALA A 36 -4.00 -12.61 5.71
C ALA A 36 -4.64 -13.25 6.95
N GLN A 37 -4.89 -14.56 6.93
CA GLN A 37 -5.41 -15.32 8.08
C GLN A 37 -4.43 -15.39 9.25
N ILE A 38 -3.13 -15.56 8.98
CA ILE A 38 -2.08 -15.54 10.01
C ILE A 38 -2.00 -14.14 10.61
N LEU A 39 -1.89 -13.13 9.76
CA LEU A 39 -1.83 -11.74 10.18
C LEU A 39 -3.04 -11.33 11.03
N SER A 40 -4.26 -11.78 10.66
CA SER A 40 -5.47 -11.46 11.43
C SER A 40 -5.42 -11.98 12.87
N LYS A 41 -4.73 -13.12 13.12
CA LYS A 41 -4.51 -13.68 14.45
C LYS A 41 -3.44 -12.89 15.22
N GLU A 42 -2.35 -12.50 14.57
CA GLU A 42 -1.30 -11.68 15.18
C GLU A 42 -1.88 -10.33 15.65
N LEU A 43 -2.75 -9.72 14.83
CA LEU A 43 -3.38 -8.44 15.13
C LEU A 43 -4.48 -8.49 16.21
N GLN A 44 -4.89 -9.66 16.69
CA GLN A 44 -5.89 -9.76 17.76
C GLN A 44 -5.51 -9.02 19.05
N GLN A 45 -4.21 -8.90 19.34
CA GLN A 45 -3.72 -8.21 20.53
C GLN A 45 -3.39 -6.73 20.27
N SER A 46 -3.50 -6.26 19.03
CA SER A 46 -3.12 -4.88 18.68
C SER A 46 -4.21 -3.85 18.95
N SER A 47 -5.43 -4.27 19.33
CA SER A 47 -6.54 -3.36 19.68
C SER A 47 -6.89 -2.35 18.58
N ILE A 48 -6.93 -2.78 17.31
CA ILE A 48 -7.35 -1.95 16.19
C ILE A 48 -8.85 -1.65 16.31
N ASP A 49 -9.23 -0.37 16.21
CA ASP A 49 -10.62 0.09 16.34
C ASP A 49 -11.41 -0.05 15.04
N LEU A 50 -10.77 0.20 13.87
CA LEU A 50 -11.38 0.10 12.55
C LEU A 50 -10.29 0.02 11.46
N ILE A 51 -10.70 -0.37 10.26
CA ILE A 51 -9.80 -0.49 9.11
C ILE A 51 -10.28 0.39 7.96
N TYR A 52 -9.37 1.15 7.37
CA TYR A 52 -9.50 1.73 6.04
C TYR A 52 -8.70 0.89 5.05
N THR A 53 -9.25 0.66 3.85
CA THR A 53 -8.61 -0.17 2.83
C THR A 53 -8.68 0.44 1.44
N SER A 54 -7.63 0.24 0.65
CA SER A 54 -7.73 0.41 -0.80
C SER A 54 -8.84 -0.50 -1.34
N PRO A 55 -9.69 -0.04 -2.30
CA PRO A 55 -10.77 -0.84 -2.86
C PRO A 55 -10.30 -1.97 -3.81
N LEU A 56 -8.99 -2.03 -4.15
CA LEU A 56 -8.47 -3.09 -5.01
C LEU A 56 -8.67 -4.46 -4.35
N ILE A 57 -9.09 -5.46 -5.14
CA ILE A 57 -9.60 -6.75 -4.63
C ILE A 57 -8.61 -7.47 -3.70
N ARG A 58 -7.29 -7.37 -3.95
CA ARG A 58 -6.26 -7.96 -3.11
C ARG A 58 -6.15 -7.31 -1.73
N THR A 59 -6.26 -5.98 -1.65
CA THR A 59 -6.28 -5.25 -0.38
C THR A 59 -7.60 -5.44 0.34
N LYS A 60 -8.71 -5.31 -0.38
CA LYS A 60 -10.04 -5.49 0.17
C LYS A 60 -10.20 -6.88 0.78
N LYS A 61 -9.78 -7.94 0.07
CA LYS A 61 -9.83 -9.31 0.60
C LYS A 61 -8.95 -9.51 1.82
N THR A 62 -7.75 -8.94 1.84
CA THR A 62 -6.88 -8.95 3.02
C THR A 62 -7.57 -8.26 4.21
N ALA A 63 -8.13 -7.07 4.00
CA ALA A 63 -8.82 -6.29 5.01
C ALA A 63 -10.09 -6.97 5.53
N GLU A 64 -10.89 -7.61 4.66
CA GLU A 64 -12.07 -8.38 5.04
C GLU A 64 -11.73 -9.54 6.00
N ILE A 65 -10.65 -10.28 5.71
CA ILE A 65 -10.20 -11.38 6.57
C ILE A 65 -9.83 -10.85 7.96
N ILE A 66 -9.11 -9.71 8.01
CA ILE A 66 -8.69 -9.09 9.28
C ILE A 66 -9.90 -8.53 10.01
N SER A 67 -10.74 -7.72 9.36
CA SER A 67 -11.90 -7.06 9.99
C SER A 67 -12.92 -8.07 10.53
N ASN A 68 -13.17 -9.15 9.82
CA ASN A 68 -14.05 -10.22 10.27
C ASN A 68 -13.48 -10.94 11.51
N GLN A 69 -12.17 -11.21 11.54
CA GLN A 69 -11.52 -11.85 12.68
C GLN A 69 -11.53 -10.98 13.93
N LEU A 70 -11.34 -9.67 13.75
CA LEU A 70 -11.33 -8.69 14.85
C LEU A 70 -12.72 -8.15 15.21
N ASN A 71 -13.72 -8.43 14.39
CA ASN A 71 -15.11 -7.92 14.50
C ASN A 71 -15.14 -6.38 14.55
N ILE A 72 -14.44 -5.73 13.62
CA ILE A 72 -14.33 -4.28 13.51
C ILE A 72 -14.80 -3.76 12.15
N GLN A 73 -15.10 -2.46 12.08
CA GLN A 73 -15.57 -1.81 10.86
C GLN A 73 -14.49 -1.78 9.77
N LEU A 74 -14.90 -2.00 8.52
CA LEU A 74 -14.10 -1.86 7.31
C LEU A 74 -14.67 -0.75 6.42
N ILE A 75 -13.80 0.17 5.97
CA ILE A 75 -14.16 1.33 5.15
C ILE A 75 -13.26 1.39 3.93
N ASP A 76 -13.85 1.51 2.74
CA ASP A 76 -13.09 1.70 1.50
C ASP A 76 -12.57 3.16 1.41
N GLU A 77 -11.29 3.32 1.04
CA GLU A 77 -10.64 4.62 0.81
C GLU A 77 -9.83 4.56 -0.49
N ALA A 78 -10.37 5.12 -1.56
CA ALA A 78 -9.78 5.02 -2.90
C ALA A 78 -8.40 5.69 -3.02
N ARG A 79 -8.12 6.71 -2.19
CA ARG A 79 -6.81 7.38 -2.19
C ARG A 79 -5.67 6.51 -1.67
N LEU A 80 -5.98 5.33 -1.07
CA LEU A 80 -5.01 4.32 -0.64
C LEU A 80 -4.64 3.31 -1.75
N MET A 81 -5.17 3.44 -2.98
CA MET A 81 -4.80 2.55 -4.09
C MET A 81 -3.30 2.64 -4.42
N GLU A 82 -2.78 1.55 -5.01
CA GLU A 82 -1.42 1.52 -5.54
C GLU A 82 -1.23 2.60 -6.62
N ILE A 83 0.02 2.94 -6.90
CA ILE A 83 0.35 3.81 -8.02
C ILE A 83 -0.26 3.26 -9.32
N HIS A 84 -0.94 4.12 -10.08
CA HIS A 84 -1.38 3.76 -11.44
C HIS A 84 -0.15 3.72 -12.34
N GLN A 85 0.17 2.52 -12.84
CA GLN A 85 1.39 2.31 -13.62
C GLN A 85 1.18 2.37 -15.14
N GLY A 86 0.06 2.93 -15.59
CA GLY A 86 -0.21 3.17 -16.99
C GLY A 86 0.04 1.94 -17.87
N ASP A 87 0.82 2.13 -18.94
CA ASP A 87 1.14 1.07 -19.90
C ASP A 87 2.00 -0.07 -19.36
N TRP A 88 2.58 0.10 -18.17
CA TRP A 88 3.36 -0.96 -17.50
C TRP A 88 2.48 -1.96 -16.76
N GLN A 89 1.22 -1.61 -16.47
CA GLN A 89 0.31 -2.54 -15.80
C GLN A 89 0.14 -3.81 -16.63
N THR A 90 0.04 -4.93 -15.95
CA THR A 90 -0.08 -6.29 -16.54
C THR A 90 1.15 -6.84 -17.24
N ARG A 91 2.24 -6.07 -17.36
CA ARG A 91 3.49 -6.51 -18.00
C ARG A 91 4.46 -7.11 -16.99
N LEU A 92 5.30 -8.02 -17.47
CA LEU A 92 6.49 -8.46 -16.72
C LEU A 92 7.55 -7.36 -16.72
N ARG A 93 8.42 -7.37 -15.73
CA ARG A 93 9.56 -6.45 -15.65
C ARG A 93 10.39 -6.47 -16.95
N SER A 94 10.72 -7.67 -17.46
CA SER A 94 11.49 -7.81 -18.70
C SER A 94 10.79 -7.20 -19.92
N GLU A 95 9.46 -7.36 -20.02
CA GLU A 95 8.68 -6.74 -21.12
C GLU A 95 8.71 -5.21 -21.05
N ILE A 96 8.75 -4.64 -19.84
CA ILE A 96 8.87 -3.18 -19.66
C ILE A 96 10.27 -2.71 -20.02
N GLU A 97 11.31 -3.44 -19.59
CA GLU A 97 12.71 -3.15 -19.93
C GLU A 97 12.93 -3.16 -21.44
N ASP A 98 12.35 -4.12 -22.16
CA ASP A 98 12.44 -4.24 -23.61
C ASP A 98 11.69 -3.11 -24.34
N LEU A 99 10.50 -2.73 -23.86
CA LEU A 99 9.66 -1.73 -24.53
C LEU A 99 10.03 -0.29 -24.20
N TYR A 100 10.56 -0.06 -22.98
CA TYR A 100 10.86 1.27 -22.45
C TYR A 100 12.24 1.34 -21.77
N PRO A 101 13.35 0.92 -22.45
CA PRO A 101 14.64 0.71 -21.79
C PRO A 101 15.16 1.93 -21.04
N GLU A 102 15.13 3.10 -21.66
CA GLU A 102 15.64 4.34 -21.06
C GLU A 102 14.73 4.82 -19.90
N LEU A 103 13.43 4.79 -20.10
CA LEU A 103 12.48 5.25 -19.10
C LEU A 103 12.45 4.32 -17.89
N PHE A 104 12.54 3.01 -18.12
CA PHE A 104 12.59 2.04 -17.03
C PHE A 104 13.88 2.14 -16.22
N ALA A 105 15.02 2.33 -16.89
CA ALA A 105 16.30 2.59 -16.23
C ALA A 105 16.26 3.89 -15.39
N ALA A 106 15.61 4.94 -15.89
CA ALA A 106 15.39 6.17 -15.13
C ALA A 106 14.48 5.95 -13.93
N TRP A 107 13.39 5.19 -14.08
CA TRP A 107 12.49 4.82 -12.99
C TRP A 107 13.21 4.05 -11.86
N GLU A 108 14.05 3.11 -12.22
CA GLU A 108 14.85 2.36 -11.23
C GLU A 108 15.88 3.22 -10.50
N LYS A 109 16.35 4.32 -11.12
CA LYS A 109 17.38 5.18 -10.57
C LYS A 109 16.82 6.43 -9.88
N THR A 110 15.92 7.14 -10.53
CA THR A 110 15.33 8.42 -10.10
C THR A 110 13.82 8.44 -10.27
N PRO A 111 13.05 7.59 -9.54
CA PRO A 111 11.59 7.41 -9.76
C PRO A 111 10.78 8.68 -9.47
N TRP A 112 11.36 9.65 -8.78
CA TRP A 112 10.73 10.94 -8.53
C TRP A 112 10.74 11.88 -9.73
N GLU A 113 11.59 11.63 -10.73
CA GLU A 113 11.76 12.49 -11.91
C GLU A 113 10.97 12.01 -13.11
N VAL A 114 10.47 10.78 -13.08
CA VAL A 114 9.81 10.13 -14.21
C VAL A 114 8.49 9.45 -13.77
N SER A 115 7.66 9.10 -14.74
CA SER A 115 6.43 8.33 -14.51
C SER A 115 6.24 7.27 -15.59
N PRO A 116 5.55 6.17 -15.31
CA PRO A 116 5.09 5.24 -16.33
C PRO A 116 4.22 5.95 -17.36
N PRO A 117 4.30 5.60 -18.67
CA PRO A 117 3.46 6.21 -19.70
C PRO A 117 1.98 6.05 -19.37
N GLY A 118 1.23 7.15 -19.31
CA GLY A 118 -0.18 7.15 -18.92
C GLY A 118 -0.45 6.82 -17.43
N GLY A 119 0.58 6.75 -16.62
CA GLY A 119 0.49 6.48 -15.18
C GLY A 119 0.66 7.72 -14.30
N GLU A 120 0.62 7.49 -12.99
CA GLU A 120 0.90 8.51 -11.97
C GLU A 120 2.41 8.69 -11.77
N ASN A 121 2.84 9.91 -11.44
CA ASN A 121 4.15 10.14 -10.80
C ASN A 121 4.05 9.97 -9.28
N LEU A 122 5.20 9.85 -8.60
CA LEU A 122 5.23 9.65 -7.15
C LEU A 122 4.67 10.83 -6.36
N GLN A 123 4.80 12.07 -6.87
CA GLN A 123 4.23 13.26 -6.22
C GLN A 123 2.70 13.21 -6.18
N GLN A 124 2.05 12.76 -7.26
CA GLN A 124 0.59 12.59 -7.31
C GLN A 124 0.12 11.53 -6.30
N VAL A 125 0.82 10.40 -6.24
CA VAL A 125 0.52 9.34 -5.27
C VAL A 125 0.73 9.84 -3.84
N GLN A 126 1.84 10.52 -3.58
CA GLN A 126 2.15 11.10 -2.26
C GLN A 126 1.06 12.07 -1.82
N PHE A 127 0.63 12.95 -2.73
CA PHE A 127 -0.42 13.93 -2.44
C PHE A 127 -1.74 13.26 -2.02
N ARG A 128 -2.25 12.29 -2.81
CA ARG A 128 -3.53 11.64 -2.49
C ARG A 128 -3.45 10.76 -1.25
N VAL A 129 -2.36 10.02 -1.06
CA VAL A 129 -2.16 9.15 0.10
C VAL A 129 -2.02 9.96 1.38
N ASN A 130 -1.21 11.01 1.37
CA ASN A 130 -1.03 11.87 2.53
C ASN A 130 -2.34 12.58 2.93
N ASN A 131 -3.11 13.08 1.96
CA ASN A 131 -4.42 13.67 2.23
C ASN A 131 -5.40 12.64 2.81
N ALA A 132 -5.35 11.39 2.35
CA ALA A 132 -6.16 10.32 2.94
C ALA A 132 -5.82 10.11 4.41
N VAL A 133 -4.54 9.99 4.73
CA VAL A 133 -4.07 9.78 6.11
C VAL A 133 -4.42 10.97 7.00
N ASP A 134 -4.17 12.21 6.54
CA ASP A 134 -4.54 13.42 7.29
C ASP A 134 -6.03 13.48 7.62
N ASP A 135 -6.89 13.18 6.63
CA ASP A 135 -8.34 13.19 6.81
C ASP A 135 -8.81 12.08 7.75
N ILE A 136 -8.22 10.88 7.66
CA ILE A 136 -8.53 9.75 8.53
C ILE A 136 -8.13 10.11 9.97
N VAL A 137 -6.92 10.60 10.19
CA VAL A 137 -6.44 10.98 11.52
C VAL A 137 -7.30 12.08 12.14
N LYS A 138 -7.78 13.04 11.34
CA LYS A 138 -8.72 14.10 11.81
C LYS A 138 -10.10 13.55 12.18
N ARG A 139 -10.62 12.58 11.43
CA ARG A 139 -11.93 11.96 11.68
C ARG A 139 -11.94 11.03 12.88
N GLU A 140 -10.81 10.40 13.16
CA GLU A 140 -10.70 9.29 14.13
C GLU A 140 -9.66 9.61 15.21
N PRO A 141 -9.83 10.71 15.98
CA PRO A 141 -8.84 11.15 16.95
C PRO A 141 -8.68 10.12 18.09
N GLY A 142 -7.43 9.79 18.42
CA GLY A 142 -7.10 8.91 19.55
C GLY A 142 -7.32 7.41 19.30
N LYS A 143 -7.76 7.02 18.09
CA LYS A 143 -7.97 5.62 17.73
C LYS A 143 -6.70 4.96 17.21
N LYS A 144 -6.70 3.62 17.21
CA LYS A 144 -5.74 2.79 16.50
C LYS A 144 -6.40 2.28 15.20
N ILE A 145 -5.86 2.66 14.05
CA ILE A 145 -6.49 2.51 12.74
C ILE A 145 -5.63 1.62 11.84
N GLY A 146 -6.20 0.55 11.31
CA GLY A 146 -5.57 -0.25 10.27
C GLY A 146 -5.68 0.45 8.90
N LEU A 147 -4.57 0.56 8.16
CA LEU A 147 -4.54 0.97 6.76
C LEU A 147 -4.06 -0.18 5.89
N VAL A 148 -4.99 -0.88 5.21
CA VAL A 148 -4.63 -1.97 4.30
C VAL A 148 -4.41 -1.40 2.90
N THR A 149 -3.16 -1.43 2.44
CA THR A 149 -2.76 -0.77 1.21
C THR A 149 -1.61 -1.52 0.51
N HIS A 150 -0.74 -0.83 -0.21
CA HIS A 150 0.25 -1.37 -1.13
C HIS A 150 1.65 -0.84 -0.82
N ARG A 151 2.66 -1.35 -1.55
CA ARG A 151 4.07 -1.04 -1.29
C ARG A 151 4.40 0.45 -1.43
N ILE A 152 4.00 1.09 -2.54
CA ILE A 152 4.33 2.51 -2.78
C ILE A 152 3.59 3.42 -1.79
N PRO A 153 2.28 3.30 -1.56
CA PRO A 153 1.60 4.07 -0.52
C PRO A 153 2.24 3.95 0.87
N ILE A 154 2.60 2.73 1.30
CA ILE A 154 3.28 2.55 2.60
C ILE A 154 4.62 3.30 2.63
N ALA A 155 5.45 3.16 1.59
CA ALA A 155 6.71 3.88 1.51
C ALA A 155 6.53 5.39 1.61
N LEU A 156 5.53 5.96 0.90
CA LEU A 156 5.24 7.39 0.92
C LEU A 156 4.69 7.90 2.26
N ILE A 157 3.90 7.09 2.97
CA ILE A 157 3.48 7.38 4.34
C ILE A 157 4.70 7.43 5.26
N LYS A 158 5.63 6.49 5.13
CA LYS A 158 6.87 6.47 5.93
C LYS A 158 7.78 7.66 5.63
N VAL A 159 7.90 8.07 4.37
CA VAL A 159 8.62 9.30 4.00
C VAL A 159 8.09 10.50 4.78
N ARG A 160 6.76 10.64 4.89
CA ARG A 160 6.15 11.81 5.54
C ARG A 160 6.14 11.72 7.07
N TYR A 161 5.67 10.62 7.62
CA TYR A 161 5.36 10.53 9.06
C TYR A 161 6.46 9.90 9.90
N GLN A 162 7.46 9.28 9.26
CA GLN A 162 8.69 8.80 9.91
C GLN A 162 9.94 9.56 9.43
N GLU A 163 9.76 10.63 8.64
CA GLU A 163 10.85 11.47 8.13
C GLU A 163 11.94 10.67 7.40
N MET A 164 11.54 9.58 6.72
CA MET A 164 12.47 8.74 5.99
C MET A 164 12.90 9.40 4.68
N ASP A 165 14.10 9.06 4.21
CA ASP A 165 14.60 9.53 2.93
C ASP A 165 13.67 9.09 1.78
N GLN A 166 13.49 9.95 0.78
CA GLN A 166 12.65 9.67 -0.40
C GLN A 166 13.11 8.45 -1.19
N ASP A 167 14.40 8.12 -1.13
CA ASP A 167 14.97 6.93 -1.78
C ASP A 167 14.44 5.62 -1.23
N ILE A 168 13.81 5.63 -0.05
CA ILE A 168 13.16 4.43 0.50
C ILE A 168 12.11 3.84 -0.43
N VAL A 169 11.45 4.65 -1.28
CA VAL A 169 10.47 4.18 -2.26
C VAL A 169 11.07 3.11 -3.20
N ARG A 170 12.37 3.23 -3.51
CA ARG A 170 13.11 2.25 -4.33
C ARG A 170 13.56 1.03 -3.52
N THR A 171 14.09 1.27 -2.35
CA THR A 171 14.88 0.31 -1.58
C THR A 171 14.07 -0.47 -0.55
N ILE A 172 12.88 0.03 -0.17
CA ILE A 172 12.08 -0.60 0.88
C ILE A 172 11.66 -2.03 0.49
N HIS A 173 12.02 -2.95 1.34
CA HIS A 173 11.54 -4.32 1.26
C HIS A 173 10.35 -4.50 2.21
N LEU A 174 9.16 -4.62 1.64
CA LEU A 174 7.92 -4.90 2.36
C LEU A 174 7.36 -6.22 1.84
N PRO A 175 7.51 -7.35 2.54
CA PRO A 175 6.91 -8.62 2.13
C PRO A 175 5.38 -8.51 2.08
N ASN A 176 4.70 -9.43 1.38
CA ASN A 176 3.25 -9.51 1.43
C ASN A 176 2.78 -9.79 2.86
N ALA A 177 1.64 -9.22 3.24
CA ALA A 177 1.12 -9.22 4.61
C ALA A 177 2.05 -8.61 5.67
N TYR A 178 3.03 -7.79 5.25
CA TYR A 178 3.80 -6.95 6.17
C TYR A 178 2.88 -6.02 6.96
N TRP A 179 3.24 -5.78 8.23
CA TRP A 179 2.59 -4.76 9.03
C TRP A 179 3.57 -4.08 10.01
N GLU A 180 3.25 -2.85 10.39
CA GLU A 180 3.93 -2.09 11.44
C GLU A 180 3.02 -1.02 12.03
N GLU A 181 3.31 -0.56 13.23
CA GLU A 181 2.62 0.55 13.89
C GLU A 181 3.45 1.83 13.78
N ILE A 182 2.78 2.92 13.46
CA ILE A 182 3.35 4.28 13.49
C ILE A 182 2.44 5.20 14.29
N GLU A 183 3.02 6.15 14.99
CA GLU A 183 2.27 7.16 15.73
C GLU A 183 2.24 8.48 14.93
N ILE A 184 1.05 9.04 14.76
CA ILE A 184 0.87 10.32 14.09
C ILE A 184 0.37 11.34 15.11
N THR A 185 1.17 12.37 15.33
CA THR A 185 0.79 13.53 16.12
C THR A 185 0.13 14.54 15.21
N GLN A 186 -1.09 14.99 15.52
CA GLN A 186 -1.69 16.14 14.84
C GLN A 186 -0.89 17.38 15.26
N ASN A 187 -0.11 17.94 14.36
CA ASN A 187 0.37 19.30 14.53
C ASN A 187 -0.86 20.22 14.35
N SER A 188 -1.24 20.89 15.43
CA SER A 188 -2.32 21.87 15.49
C SER A 188 -2.06 23.07 14.58
#